data_f0b829ce0984b43fb09458377cf3c4f1
#
_entry.id   f0b829ce0984b43fb09458377cf3c4f1
#
_cell.length_a   1.000
_cell.length_b   1.000
_cell.length_c   1.000
_cell.angle_alpha   90.00
_cell.angle_beta   90.00
_cell.angle_gamma   90.00
#
_symmetry.space_group_name_H-M   'P 1'
#
loop_
_entity.id
_entity.type
_entity.pdbx_description
1 polymer ?
#
loop_
_entity_poly.entity_id
_entity_poly.type
_entity_poly.pdbx_seq_one_letter_code
_entity_poly.pdbx_strand_id
1 'polypeptide(L)'
;LLASSAASDVYKRQGIINKMGYDCYFLIVWDFISYSRRNDIPVGPGRGSAAGSIVAYLLGITNIDPLKYDLLFERFLNPERVSMPDIDTDFCYEKRQQVLDYIINRYGQEKVAQIITFGTLQARAAVRDVGRALEMPYSMVDNVAKLIPRDLGITLERALEASNELRSLYENDANIKRLIDLAQSVEGMPRNSGTHAAGVVIAPDDLKKYVPLQLSNENFITTEYLSLIHI
;
A
#
# COMPACT_ATOMS: atom_id res chain seq x y z
N LEU A 1 26.56 29.61 -18.86
CA LEU A 1 25.66 28.90 -19.83
C LEU A 1 24.97 27.68 -19.19
N LEU A 2 25.67 26.80 -18.45
CA LEU A 2 25.10 25.61 -17.81
C LEU A 2 24.08 25.98 -16.71
N ALA A 3 24.39 26.98 -15.87
CA ALA A 3 23.49 27.44 -14.81
C ALA A 3 22.19 28.06 -15.38
N SER A 4 22.28 28.78 -16.51
CA SER A 4 21.12 29.35 -17.22
C SER A 4 20.23 28.23 -17.83
N SER A 5 20.83 27.16 -18.35
CA SER A 5 20.12 26.00 -18.89
C SER A 5 19.39 25.23 -17.79
N ALA A 6 20.03 24.97 -16.66
CA ALA A 6 19.46 24.30 -15.52
C ALA A 6 18.27 25.10 -14.91
N ALA A 7 18.42 26.41 -14.76
CA ALA A 7 17.33 27.27 -14.29
C ALA A 7 16.14 27.26 -15.25
N SER A 8 16.36 27.33 -16.56
CA SER A 8 15.29 27.22 -17.57
C SER A 8 14.56 25.88 -17.49
N ASP A 9 15.28 24.79 -17.25
CA ASP A 9 14.69 23.47 -17.09
C ASP A 9 13.83 23.36 -15.82
N VAL A 10 14.27 23.95 -14.71
CA VAL A 10 13.46 24.03 -13.47
C VAL A 10 12.13 24.77 -13.72
N TYR A 11 12.17 25.94 -14.33
CA TYR A 11 10.94 26.70 -14.62
C TYR A 11 9.99 25.96 -15.56
N LYS A 12 10.53 25.26 -16.56
CA LYS A 12 9.73 24.45 -17.48
C LYS A 12 9.01 23.34 -16.73
N ARG A 13 9.68 22.63 -15.83
CA ARG A 13 9.12 21.53 -15.04
C ARG A 13 8.14 22.02 -13.99
N GLN A 14 8.41 23.16 -13.35
CA GLN A 14 7.41 23.83 -12.49
C GLN A 14 6.14 24.19 -13.28
N GLY A 15 6.29 24.73 -14.49
CA GLY A 15 5.16 25.03 -15.37
C GLY A 15 4.31 23.80 -15.70
N ILE A 16 4.93 22.65 -15.89
CA ILE A 16 4.22 21.37 -16.11
C ILE A 16 3.44 20.96 -14.84
N ILE A 17 4.08 20.99 -13.66
CA ILE A 17 3.45 20.64 -12.38
C ILE A 17 2.24 21.55 -12.14
N ASN A 18 2.39 22.86 -12.31
CA ASN A 18 1.30 23.83 -12.15
C ASN A 18 0.17 23.60 -13.14
N LYS A 19 0.48 23.44 -14.44
CA LYS A 19 -0.52 23.20 -15.49
C LYS A 19 -1.33 21.92 -15.22
N MET A 20 -0.73 20.91 -14.59
CA MET A 20 -1.39 19.67 -14.22
C MET A 20 -2.09 19.72 -12.86
N GLY A 21 -1.97 20.83 -12.11
CA GLY A 21 -2.66 21.06 -10.83
C GLY A 21 -2.04 20.33 -9.63
N TYR A 22 -0.77 19.93 -9.70
CA TYR A 22 -0.13 19.16 -8.63
C TYR A 22 0.70 20.00 -7.64
N ASP A 23 0.61 21.33 -7.66
CA ASP A 23 1.34 22.20 -6.74
C ASP A 23 1.05 21.86 -5.28
N CYS A 24 -0.23 21.72 -4.92
CA CYS A 24 -0.64 21.36 -3.56
C CYS A 24 -0.08 20.01 -3.13
N TYR A 25 -0.02 19.03 -4.03
CA TYR A 25 0.54 17.73 -3.75
C TYR A 25 2.03 17.82 -3.38
N PHE A 26 2.83 18.56 -4.17
CA PHE A 26 4.24 18.80 -3.87
C PHE A 26 4.42 19.54 -2.53
N LEU A 27 3.59 20.53 -2.24
CA LEU A 27 3.67 21.29 -1.00
C LEU A 27 3.32 20.45 0.22
N ILE A 28 2.33 19.57 0.14
CA ILE A 28 1.95 18.64 1.21
C ILE A 28 3.10 17.65 1.48
N VAL A 29 3.68 17.08 0.41
CA VAL A 29 4.80 16.14 0.54
C VAL A 29 6.02 16.84 1.15
N TRP A 30 6.34 18.03 0.69
CA TRP A 30 7.40 18.85 1.26
C TRP A 30 7.17 19.17 2.74
N ASP A 31 5.94 19.47 3.14
CA ASP A 31 5.60 19.87 4.50
C ASP A 31 5.91 18.77 5.51
N PHE A 32 5.40 17.54 5.31
CA PHE A 32 5.64 16.45 6.25
C PHE A 32 7.10 15.92 6.20
N ILE A 33 7.78 15.99 5.05
CA ILE A 33 9.21 15.68 4.96
C ILE A 33 10.04 16.72 5.73
N SER A 34 9.71 18.00 5.58
CA SER A 34 10.36 19.10 6.30
C SER A 34 10.13 19.01 7.81
N TYR A 35 8.90 18.64 8.23
CA TYR A 35 8.61 18.35 9.63
C TYR A 35 9.49 17.22 10.15
N SER A 36 9.56 16.10 9.42
CA SER A 36 10.32 14.94 9.82
C SER A 36 11.79 15.27 10.02
N ARG A 37 12.42 15.99 9.08
CA ARG A 37 13.82 16.40 9.19
C ARG A 37 14.09 17.34 10.37
N ARG A 38 13.16 18.29 10.65
CA ARG A 38 13.27 19.21 11.80
C ARG A 38 13.13 18.52 13.14
N ASN A 39 12.52 17.34 13.18
CA ASN A 39 12.31 16.55 14.40
C ASN A 39 13.19 15.30 14.46
N ASP A 40 14.30 15.28 13.72
CA ASP A 40 15.25 14.18 13.69
C ASP A 40 14.61 12.82 13.38
N ILE A 41 13.60 12.83 12.49
CA ILE A 41 13.01 11.61 11.96
C ILE A 41 13.72 11.28 10.65
N PRO A 42 14.45 10.16 10.56
CA PRO A 42 15.13 9.77 9.33
C PRO A 42 14.14 9.58 8.18
N VAL A 43 14.46 10.21 7.04
CA VAL A 43 13.72 10.12 5.79
C VAL A 43 14.63 9.55 4.72
N GLY A 44 14.13 8.61 3.94
CA GLY A 44 14.86 8.01 2.83
C GLY A 44 15.22 9.03 1.75
N PRO A 45 16.22 8.73 0.90
CA PRO A 45 16.71 9.66 -0.13
C PRO A 45 15.72 9.89 -1.28
N GLY A 46 14.62 9.17 -1.29
CA GLY A 46 13.66 9.10 -2.38
C GLY A 46 13.90 7.87 -3.26
N ARG A 47 12.85 7.38 -3.89
CA ARG A 47 12.84 6.20 -4.76
C ARG A 47 11.84 6.34 -5.90
N GLY A 48 11.81 5.37 -6.79
CA GLY A 48 10.86 5.34 -7.90
C GLY A 48 11.06 6.49 -8.89
N SER A 49 9.98 6.90 -9.54
CA SER A 49 9.99 7.93 -10.58
C SER A 49 10.23 9.35 -10.05
N ALA A 50 9.87 9.62 -8.79
CA ALA A 50 10.04 10.92 -8.15
C ALA A 50 11.49 11.39 -8.12
N ALA A 51 12.48 10.47 -8.11
CA ALA A 51 13.90 10.79 -8.21
C ALA A 51 14.27 11.52 -9.51
N GLY A 52 13.45 11.42 -10.58
CA GLY A 52 13.64 12.16 -11.83
C GLY A 52 13.21 13.63 -11.79
N SER A 53 12.64 14.11 -10.68
CA SER A 53 12.16 15.48 -10.56
C SER A 53 13.19 16.40 -9.91
N ILE A 54 13.75 17.34 -10.70
CA ILE A 54 14.62 18.39 -10.17
C ILE A 54 13.87 19.31 -9.19
N VAL A 55 12.56 19.49 -9.36
CA VAL A 55 11.76 20.29 -8.44
C VAL A 55 11.65 19.59 -7.09
N ALA A 56 11.41 18.27 -7.07
CA ALA A 56 11.41 17.48 -5.83
C ALA A 56 12.78 17.51 -5.13
N TYR A 57 13.87 17.44 -5.89
CA TYR A 57 15.23 17.57 -5.35
C TYR A 57 15.48 18.94 -4.72
N LEU A 58 15.15 20.03 -5.42
CA LEU A 58 15.36 21.40 -4.91
C LEU A 58 14.47 21.72 -3.69
N LEU A 59 13.27 21.15 -3.61
CA LEU A 59 12.42 21.22 -2.42
C LEU A 59 12.94 20.34 -1.29
N GLY A 60 13.94 19.50 -1.53
CA GLY A 60 14.42 18.54 -0.56
C GLY A 60 13.43 17.37 -0.31
N ILE A 61 12.50 17.14 -1.20
CA ILE A 61 11.62 15.94 -1.15
C ILE A 61 12.48 14.70 -1.41
N THR A 62 13.35 14.76 -2.41
CA THR A 62 14.36 13.73 -2.69
C THR A 62 15.78 14.25 -2.46
N ASN A 63 16.71 13.33 -2.22
CA ASN A 63 18.16 13.66 -2.07
C ASN A 63 18.98 13.20 -3.29
N ILE A 64 18.30 12.77 -4.35
CA ILE A 64 18.93 12.29 -5.59
C ILE A 64 18.90 13.42 -6.61
N ASP A 65 20.08 13.86 -7.05
CA ASP A 65 20.20 14.87 -8.10
C ASP A 65 19.92 14.23 -9.48
N PRO A 66 18.76 14.53 -10.10
CA PRO A 66 18.40 13.91 -11.36
C PRO A 66 19.32 14.30 -12.53
N LEU A 67 19.96 15.45 -12.46
CA LEU A 67 20.88 15.90 -13.53
C LEU A 67 22.19 15.11 -13.49
N LYS A 68 22.67 14.77 -12.29
CA LYS A 68 23.89 13.97 -12.11
C LYS A 68 23.74 12.55 -12.65
N TYR A 69 22.53 12.00 -12.63
CA TYR A 69 22.24 10.61 -13.01
C TYR A 69 21.42 10.48 -14.30
N ASP A 70 21.26 11.58 -15.05
CA ASP A 70 20.48 11.62 -16.31
C ASP A 70 19.09 11.03 -16.19
N LEU A 71 18.39 11.32 -15.06
CA LEU A 71 17.06 10.81 -14.79
C LEU A 71 16.01 11.64 -15.55
N LEU A 72 15.08 10.93 -16.20
CA LEU A 72 14.04 11.56 -17.03
C LEU A 72 12.85 11.99 -16.18
N PHE A 73 12.50 13.27 -16.22
CA PHE A 73 11.33 13.85 -15.56
C PHE A 73 10.01 13.27 -16.13
N GLU A 74 9.97 12.98 -17.40
CA GLU A 74 8.80 12.46 -18.12
C GLU A 74 8.38 11.05 -17.64
N ARG A 75 9.26 10.33 -16.95
CA ARG A 75 8.93 9.07 -16.25
C ARG A 75 8.13 9.31 -14.97
N PHE A 76 8.32 10.47 -14.35
CA PHE A 76 7.62 10.87 -13.13
C PHE A 76 6.31 11.60 -13.47
N LEU A 77 6.36 12.59 -14.35
CA LEU A 77 5.20 13.40 -14.75
C LEU A 77 5.24 13.69 -16.24
N ASN A 78 4.23 13.21 -16.97
CA ASN A 78 4.10 13.44 -18.40
C ASN A 78 2.70 14.01 -18.69
N PRO A 79 2.60 15.23 -19.28
CA PRO A 79 1.33 15.85 -19.64
C PRO A 79 0.49 15.03 -20.65
N GLU A 80 1.14 14.18 -21.45
CA GLU A 80 0.46 13.30 -22.41
C GLU A 80 -0.15 12.06 -21.75
N ARG A 81 0.29 11.73 -20.55
CA ARG A 81 -0.21 10.60 -19.78
C ARG A 81 -0.92 11.11 -18.53
N VAL A 82 -2.23 11.06 -18.51
CA VAL A 82 -3.05 11.45 -17.35
C VAL A 82 -2.89 10.40 -16.25
N SER A 83 -1.84 10.53 -15.44
CA SER A 83 -1.64 9.73 -14.24
C SER A 83 -1.17 10.65 -13.12
N MET A 84 -1.68 10.44 -11.91
CA MET A 84 -1.17 11.17 -10.75
C MET A 84 0.30 10.85 -10.51
N PRO A 85 1.12 11.85 -10.14
CA PRO A 85 2.49 11.60 -9.71
C PRO A 85 2.49 10.79 -8.42
N ASP A 86 3.42 9.85 -8.32
CA ASP A 86 3.61 9.02 -7.14
C ASP A 86 4.96 9.36 -6.49
N ILE A 87 4.91 9.89 -5.27
CA ILE A 87 6.10 10.22 -4.46
C ILE A 87 6.12 9.29 -3.24
N ASP A 88 6.83 8.20 -3.39
CA ASP A 88 7.08 7.28 -2.28
C ASP A 88 8.09 7.87 -1.29
N THR A 89 7.71 7.94 -0.03
CA THR A 89 8.56 8.46 1.05
C THR A 89 8.78 7.38 2.11
N ASP A 90 10.02 7.04 2.38
CA ASP A 90 10.40 6.09 3.41
C ASP A 90 10.74 6.81 4.71
N PHE A 91 10.08 6.42 5.81
CA PHE A 91 10.34 6.95 7.15
C PHE A 91 10.88 5.88 8.08
N CYS A 92 11.61 6.31 9.12
CA CYS A 92 12.00 5.45 10.22
C CYS A 92 10.76 4.75 10.80
N TYR A 93 10.79 3.43 10.88
CA TYR A 93 9.67 2.61 11.35
C TYR A 93 9.20 3.01 12.76
N GLU A 94 10.14 3.23 13.68
CA GLU A 94 9.84 3.58 15.07
C GLU A 94 9.19 4.97 15.23
N LYS A 95 9.51 5.90 14.31
CA LYS A 95 9.04 7.30 14.37
C LYS A 95 7.92 7.61 13.36
N ARG A 96 7.51 6.63 12.54
CA ARG A 96 6.47 6.83 11.51
C ARG A 96 5.16 7.37 12.09
N GLN A 97 4.78 6.90 13.29
CA GLN A 97 3.56 7.36 13.94
C GLN A 97 3.57 8.87 14.22
N GLN A 98 4.70 9.44 14.59
CA GLN A 98 4.83 10.88 14.84
C GLN A 98 4.56 11.71 13.55
N VAL A 99 4.93 11.17 12.38
CA VAL A 99 4.63 11.81 11.09
C VAL A 99 3.14 11.76 10.80
N LEU A 100 2.48 10.63 11.06
CA LEU A 100 1.03 10.49 10.91
C LEU A 100 0.27 11.44 11.84
N ASP A 101 0.67 11.51 13.10
CA ASP A 101 0.08 12.42 14.09
C ASP A 101 0.25 13.88 13.67
N TYR A 102 1.42 14.24 13.11
CA TYR A 102 1.65 15.57 12.56
C TYR A 102 0.68 15.87 11.41
N ILE A 103 0.53 14.95 10.44
CA ILE A 103 -0.37 15.12 9.30
C ILE A 103 -1.81 15.32 9.77
N ILE A 104 -2.28 14.50 10.71
CA ILE A 104 -3.63 14.61 11.28
C ILE A 104 -3.83 15.95 11.98
N ASN A 105 -2.87 16.39 12.80
CA ASN A 105 -2.96 17.65 13.51
C ASN A 105 -2.85 18.86 12.57
N ARG A 106 -2.06 18.76 11.50
CA ARG A 106 -1.81 19.84 10.55
C ARG A 106 -2.97 20.09 9.60
N TYR A 107 -3.58 19.02 9.09
CA TYR A 107 -4.61 19.09 8.04
C TYR A 107 -6.04 18.94 8.57
N GLY A 108 -6.19 18.41 9.78
CA GLY A 108 -7.47 18.19 10.46
C GLY A 108 -7.88 16.71 10.47
N GLN A 109 -8.37 16.26 11.61
CA GLN A 109 -8.77 14.87 11.82
C GLN A 109 -9.92 14.45 10.91
N GLU A 110 -10.78 15.38 10.52
CA GLU A 110 -11.90 15.17 9.60
C GLU A 110 -11.47 15.05 8.13
N LYS A 111 -10.23 15.46 7.80
CA LYS A 111 -9.69 15.51 6.43
C LYS A 111 -8.63 14.44 6.14
N VAL A 112 -8.24 13.69 7.16
CA VAL A 112 -7.16 12.71 7.06
C VAL A 112 -7.66 11.33 7.48
N ALA A 113 -7.42 10.33 6.63
CA ALA A 113 -7.70 8.94 6.96
C ALA A 113 -6.63 8.02 6.41
N GLN A 114 -6.44 6.88 7.04
CA GLN A 114 -5.66 5.79 6.49
C GLN A 114 -6.51 5.01 5.49
N ILE A 115 -5.88 4.24 4.62
CA ILE A 115 -6.57 3.42 3.62
C ILE A 115 -6.82 2.02 4.21
N ILE A 116 -8.01 1.48 3.99
CA ILE A 116 -8.33 0.10 4.35
C ILE A 116 -7.54 -0.89 3.48
N THR A 117 -7.27 -2.06 4.01
CA THR A 117 -6.87 -3.24 3.23
C THR A 117 -7.76 -4.41 3.57
N PHE A 118 -7.92 -5.34 2.65
CA PHE A 118 -8.66 -6.57 2.88
C PHE A 118 -7.69 -7.76 2.83
N GLY A 119 -7.60 -8.46 3.96
CA GLY A 119 -6.94 -9.75 3.99
C GLY A 119 -7.85 -10.81 3.39
N THR A 120 -7.32 -11.63 2.48
CA THR A 120 -8.05 -12.73 1.85
C THR A 120 -7.73 -14.06 2.52
N LEU A 121 -8.66 -15.00 2.43
CA LEU A 121 -8.46 -16.37 2.87
C LEU A 121 -7.43 -17.06 1.98
N GLN A 122 -6.23 -17.24 2.51
CA GLN A 122 -5.18 -18.04 1.88
C GLN A 122 -5.44 -19.53 2.13
N ALA A 123 -4.92 -20.41 1.29
CA ALA A 123 -5.15 -21.86 1.31
C ALA A 123 -5.16 -22.48 2.72
N ARG A 124 -4.14 -22.24 3.54
CA ARG A 124 -4.07 -22.78 4.91
C ARG A 124 -5.12 -22.21 5.86
N ALA A 125 -5.44 -20.92 5.69
CA ALA A 125 -6.45 -20.26 6.50
C ALA A 125 -7.83 -20.75 6.12
N ALA A 126 -8.11 -20.93 4.82
CA ALA A 126 -9.36 -21.48 4.32
C ALA A 126 -9.64 -22.88 4.90
N VAL A 127 -8.65 -23.77 4.85
CA VAL A 127 -8.77 -25.14 5.44
C VAL A 127 -9.09 -25.07 6.94
N ARG A 128 -8.39 -24.20 7.71
CA ARG A 128 -8.64 -24.10 9.16
C ARG A 128 -10.01 -23.49 9.48
N ASP A 129 -10.43 -22.48 8.74
CA ASP A 129 -11.71 -21.83 8.98
C ASP A 129 -12.90 -22.72 8.59
N VAL A 130 -12.80 -23.41 7.45
CA VAL A 130 -13.81 -24.39 7.03
C VAL A 130 -13.83 -25.59 7.98
N GLY A 131 -12.68 -26.10 8.39
CA GLY A 131 -12.60 -27.19 9.36
C GLY A 131 -13.26 -26.84 10.70
N ARG A 132 -13.09 -25.60 11.17
CA ARG A 132 -13.77 -25.09 12.35
C ARG A 132 -15.28 -24.97 12.14
N ALA A 133 -15.73 -24.49 10.99
CA ALA A 133 -17.15 -24.35 10.64
C ALA A 133 -17.83 -25.72 10.51
N LEU A 134 -17.08 -26.75 10.11
CA LEU A 134 -17.57 -28.15 10.06
C LEU A 134 -17.42 -28.90 11.40
N GLU A 135 -16.99 -28.21 12.47
CA GLU A 135 -16.76 -28.78 13.81
C GLU A 135 -15.78 -29.97 13.80
N MET A 136 -14.87 -29.99 12.84
CA MET A 136 -13.84 -31.03 12.74
C MET A 136 -12.78 -30.91 13.84
N PRO A 137 -12.19 -32.02 14.33
CA PRO A 137 -11.11 -31.98 15.32
C PRO A 137 -9.94 -31.09 14.82
N TYR A 138 -9.53 -30.13 15.65
CA TYR A 138 -8.46 -29.18 15.31
C TYR A 138 -7.15 -29.88 14.86
N SER A 139 -6.76 -30.97 15.55
CA SER A 139 -5.55 -31.71 15.21
C SER A 139 -5.57 -32.30 13.79
N MET A 140 -6.73 -32.79 13.36
CA MET A 140 -6.93 -33.32 12.01
C MET A 140 -6.81 -32.20 10.96
N VAL A 141 -7.53 -31.11 11.17
CA VAL A 141 -7.54 -29.94 10.27
C VAL A 141 -6.13 -29.31 10.18
N ASP A 142 -5.44 -29.17 11.31
CA ASP A 142 -4.10 -28.57 11.35
C ASP A 142 -3.04 -29.46 10.66
N ASN A 143 -3.20 -30.79 10.78
CA ASN A 143 -2.35 -31.72 10.02
C ASN A 143 -2.54 -31.54 8.50
N VAL A 144 -3.77 -31.47 8.02
CA VAL A 144 -4.07 -31.20 6.60
C VAL A 144 -3.48 -29.85 6.17
N ALA A 145 -3.67 -28.80 6.98
CA ALA A 145 -3.15 -27.46 6.68
C ALA A 145 -1.62 -27.43 6.64
N LYS A 146 -0.91 -28.25 7.42
CA LYS A 146 0.56 -28.34 7.41
C LYS A 146 1.13 -28.98 6.15
N LEU A 147 0.37 -29.84 5.48
CA LEU A 147 0.77 -30.49 4.22
C LEU A 147 0.74 -29.54 3.02
N ILE A 148 0.08 -28.39 3.14
CA ILE A 148 0.08 -27.35 2.13
C ILE A 148 1.46 -26.68 2.10
N PRO A 149 2.16 -26.60 0.96
CA PRO A 149 3.46 -25.92 0.83
C PRO A 149 3.43 -24.45 1.33
N ARG A 150 4.59 -23.90 1.71
CA ARG A 150 4.72 -22.53 2.22
C ARG A 150 5.01 -21.49 1.13
N ASP A 151 4.80 -21.85 -0.11
CA ASP A 151 5.06 -20.94 -1.23
C ASP A 151 4.10 -19.75 -1.19
N LEU A 152 4.62 -18.58 -1.51
CA LEU A 152 3.81 -17.35 -1.52
C LEU A 152 2.73 -17.43 -2.61
N GLY A 153 1.47 -17.25 -2.21
CA GLY A 153 0.34 -17.29 -3.13
C GLY A 153 -0.04 -18.70 -3.61
N ILE A 154 0.39 -19.76 -2.90
CA ILE A 154 -0.04 -21.14 -3.19
C ILE A 154 -1.56 -21.25 -3.06
N THR A 155 -2.22 -21.83 -4.06
CA THR A 155 -3.64 -22.18 -4.02
C THR A 155 -3.82 -23.63 -3.58
N LEU A 156 -5.01 -24.00 -3.12
CA LEU A 156 -5.32 -25.39 -2.75
C LEU A 156 -5.21 -26.34 -3.94
N GLU A 157 -5.57 -25.88 -5.14
CA GLU A 157 -5.39 -26.65 -6.38
C GLU A 157 -3.92 -26.99 -6.62
N ARG A 158 -3.04 -25.98 -6.60
CA ARG A 158 -1.60 -26.18 -6.73
C ARG A 158 -0.99 -26.98 -5.59
N ALA A 159 -1.53 -26.82 -4.38
CA ALA A 159 -1.06 -27.60 -3.23
C ALA A 159 -1.36 -29.11 -3.39
N LEU A 160 -2.52 -29.47 -3.95
CA LEU A 160 -2.85 -30.85 -4.29
C LEU A 160 -1.93 -31.44 -5.38
N GLU A 161 -1.48 -30.60 -6.31
CA GLU A 161 -0.50 -31.03 -7.33
C GLU A 161 0.91 -31.22 -6.74
N ALA A 162 1.32 -30.33 -5.86
CA ALA A 162 2.67 -30.29 -5.32
C ALA A 162 2.93 -31.27 -4.16
N SER A 163 1.87 -31.63 -3.39
CA SER A 163 1.97 -32.49 -2.21
C SER A 163 1.30 -33.84 -2.46
N ASN A 164 2.07 -34.90 -2.69
CA ASN A 164 1.55 -36.26 -2.86
C ASN A 164 0.80 -36.75 -1.61
N GLU A 165 1.25 -36.36 -0.42
CA GLU A 165 0.64 -36.72 0.85
C GLU A 165 -0.75 -36.06 1.01
N LEU A 166 -0.86 -34.78 0.68
CA LEU A 166 -2.14 -34.05 0.69
C LEU A 166 -3.12 -34.67 -0.33
N ARG A 167 -2.64 -34.98 -1.53
CA ARG A 167 -3.42 -35.62 -2.57
C ARG A 167 -3.93 -36.99 -2.13
N SER A 168 -3.07 -37.81 -1.55
CA SER A 168 -3.46 -39.14 -1.04
C SER A 168 -4.55 -39.04 0.03
N LEU A 169 -4.47 -38.07 0.95
CA LEU A 169 -5.53 -37.85 1.94
C LEU A 169 -6.82 -37.38 1.29
N TYR A 170 -6.74 -36.48 0.31
CA TYR A 170 -7.89 -35.98 -0.44
C TYR A 170 -8.63 -37.10 -1.20
N GLU A 171 -7.89 -38.05 -1.77
CA GLU A 171 -8.46 -39.16 -2.55
C GLU A 171 -9.05 -40.29 -1.66
N ASN A 172 -8.47 -40.51 -0.48
CA ASN A 172 -8.78 -41.67 0.35
C ASN A 172 -9.68 -41.36 1.57
N ASP A 173 -9.86 -40.09 1.94
CA ASP A 173 -10.70 -39.69 3.08
C ASP A 173 -11.82 -38.73 2.63
N ALA A 174 -13.06 -39.20 2.70
CA ALA A 174 -14.23 -38.42 2.29
C ALA A 174 -14.43 -37.13 3.11
N ASN A 175 -14.03 -37.11 4.39
CA ASN A 175 -14.14 -35.93 5.24
C ASN A 175 -13.07 -34.88 4.83
N ILE A 176 -11.86 -35.32 4.55
CA ILE A 176 -10.78 -34.44 4.07
C ILE A 176 -11.10 -33.92 2.69
N LYS A 177 -11.64 -34.75 1.81
CA LYS A 177 -12.12 -34.30 0.50
C LYS A 177 -13.15 -33.19 0.62
N ARG A 178 -14.20 -33.41 1.42
CA ARG A 178 -15.23 -32.39 1.68
C ARG A 178 -14.64 -31.11 2.28
N LEU A 179 -13.69 -31.24 3.21
CA LEU A 179 -12.99 -30.10 3.81
C LEU A 179 -12.27 -29.26 2.74
N ILE A 180 -11.50 -29.90 1.86
CA ILE A 180 -10.70 -29.22 0.82
C ILE A 180 -11.61 -28.63 -0.26
N ASP A 181 -12.63 -29.35 -0.72
CA ASP A 181 -13.59 -28.87 -1.73
C ASP A 181 -14.30 -27.59 -1.25
N LEU A 182 -14.76 -27.58 0.02
CA LEU A 182 -15.36 -26.38 0.61
C LEU A 182 -14.33 -25.27 0.85
N ALA A 183 -13.09 -25.60 1.24
CA ALA A 183 -12.04 -24.62 1.42
C ALA A 183 -11.65 -23.95 0.10
N GLN A 184 -11.64 -24.69 -1.01
CA GLN A 184 -11.43 -24.11 -2.36
C GLN A 184 -12.54 -23.13 -2.75
N SER A 185 -13.78 -23.38 -2.36
CA SER A 185 -14.89 -22.47 -2.69
C SER A 185 -14.82 -21.12 -1.97
N VAL A 186 -14.12 -21.03 -0.84
CA VAL A 186 -13.95 -19.79 -0.06
C VAL A 186 -12.54 -19.22 -0.12
N GLU A 187 -11.59 -19.94 -0.73
CA GLU A 187 -10.22 -19.45 -0.94
C GLU A 187 -10.22 -18.16 -1.75
N GLY A 188 -9.41 -17.19 -1.33
CA GLY A 188 -9.35 -15.87 -1.98
C GLY A 188 -10.45 -14.88 -1.58
N MET A 189 -11.50 -15.32 -0.90
CA MET A 189 -12.55 -14.41 -0.42
C MET A 189 -12.00 -13.45 0.65
N PRO A 190 -12.49 -12.19 0.72
CA PRO A 190 -12.17 -11.28 1.81
C PRO A 190 -12.56 -11.89 3.17
N ARG A 191 -11.64 -11.77 4.14
CA ARG A 191 -11.86 -12.32 5.49
C ARG A 191 -11.91 -11.25 6.56
N ASN A 192 -10.97 -10.35 6.53
CA ASN A 192 -10.84 -9.29 7.53
C ASN A 192 -10.32 -8.01 6.88
N SER A 193 -10.68 -6.89 7.45
CA SER A 193 -10.10 -5.60 7.12
C SER A 193 -8.85 -5.35 7.95
N GLY A 194 -7.90 -4.63 7.36
CA GLY A 194 -6.71 -4.11 8.01
C GLY A 194 -6.47 -2.66 7.60
N THR A 195 -5.35 -2.11 8.00
CA THR A 195 -4.94 -0.76 7.63
C THR A 195 -3.76 -0.85 6.65
N HIS A 196 -3.79 -0.03 5.60
CA HIS A 196 -2.69 0.01 4.63
C HIS A 196 -1.39 0.49 5.29
N ALA A 197 -0.31 -0.22 5.02
CA ALA A 197 0.97 0.05 5.68
C ALA A 197 1.56 1.44 5.36
N ALA A 198 1.20 2.05 4.24
CA ALA A 198 1.86 3.26 3.72
C ALA A 198 0.88 4.39 3.33
N GLY A 199 -0.30 4.08 2.81
CA GLY A 199 -1.20 5.07 2.23
C GLY A 199 -1.95 5.90 3.26
N VAL A 200 -1.99 7.23 3.05
CA VAL A 200 -2.82 8.18 3.81
C VAL A 200 -3.55 9.06 2.81
N VAL A 201 -4.85 9.24 3.03
CA VAL A 201 -5.68 10.15 2.23
C VAL A 201 -5.78 11.49 2.95
N ILE A 202 -5.56 12.57 2.22
CA ILE A 202 -5.74 13.95 2.69
C ILE A 202 -6.72 14.63 1.73
N ALA A 203 -7.84 15.10 2.25
CA ALA A 203 -8.87 15.79 1.47
C ALA A 203 -8.88 17.31 1.73
N PRO A 204 -9.35 18.12 0.77
CA PRO A 204 -9.49 19.55 0.98
C PRO A 204 -10.60 19.91 1.97
N ASP A 205 -11.56 19.01 2.18
CA ASP A 205 -12.73 19.17 3.05
C ASP A 205 -12.98 17.86 3.84
N ASP A 206 -14.07 17.81 4.64
CA ASP A 206 -14.45 16.62 5.41
C ASP A 206 -14.53 15.39 4.49
N LEU A 207 -13.74 14.37 4.82
CA LEU A 207 -13.63 13.10 4.06
C LEU A 207 -14.98 12.40 3.88
N LYS A 208 -15.91 12.56 4.82
CA LYS A 208 -17.26 11.97 4.73
C LYS A 208 -18.06 12.45 3.52
N LYS A 209 -17.66 13.57 2.90
CA LYS A 209 -18.27 14.05 1.66
C LYS A 209 -17.82 13.26 0.43
N TYR A 210 -16.71 12.55 0.53
CA TYR A 210 -16.06 11.87 -0.59
C TYR A 210 -16.13 10.34 -0.45
N VAL A 211 -15.91 9.82 0.78
CA VAL A 211 -15.79 8.36 1.01
C VAL A 211 -16.42 7.99 2.35
N PRO A 212 -17.03 6.79 2.46
CA PRO A 212 -17.42 6.24 3.74
C PRO A 212 -16.17 5.95 4.59
N LEU A 213 -16.29 6.16 5.89
CA LEU A 213 -15.22 6.01 6.87
C LEU A 213 -15.61 5.00 7.93
N GLN A 214 -14.64 4.24 8.40
CA GLN A 214 -14.79 3.34 9.55
C GLN A 214 -13.68 3.57 10.57
N LEU A 215 -13.93 3.12 11.80
CA LEU A 215 -12.93 3.06 12.84
C LEU A 215 -12.22 1.71 12.77
N SER A 216 -10.89 1.71 12.66
CA SER A 216 -10.09 0.50 12.71
C SER A 216 -10.01 -0.06 14.13
N ASN A 217 -9.57 -1.31 14.28
CA ASN A 217 -9.33 -1.94 15.57
C ASN A 217 -8.27 -1.20 16.42
N GLU A 218 -7.43 -0.39 15.78
CA GLU A 218 -6.39 0.42 16.42
C GLU A 218 -6.84 1.87 16.71
N ASN A 219 -8.15 2.14 16.63
CA ASN A 219 -8.77 3.46 16.83
C ASN A 219 -8.33 4.54 15.82
N PHE A 220 -7.88 4.16 14.63
CA PHE A 220 -7.66 5.10 13.53
C PHE A 220 -8.85 5.16 12.58
N ILE A 221 -9.10 6.34 12.03
CA ILE A 221 -10.08 6.50 10.96
C ILE A 221 -9.48 5.94 9.66
N THR A 222 -10.20 5.01 9.04
CA THR A 222 -9.84 4.42 7.76
C THR A 222 -10.96 4.61 6.74
N THR A 223 -10.59 4.72 5.46
CA THR A 223 -11.56 4.67 4.36
C THR A 223 -12.12 3.25 4.24
N GLU A 224 -13.35 3.10 3.73
CA GLU A 224 -13.91 1.78 3.39
C GLU A 224 -13.56 1.33 1.96
N TYR A 225 -12.87 2.17 1.19
CA TYR A 225 -12.37 1.84 -0.15
C TYR A 225 -10.87 1.52 -0.13
N LEU A 226 -10.50 0.45 -0.84
CA LEU A 226 -9.16 -0.11 -0.87
C LEU A 226 -8.13 0.78 -1.58
N SER A 227 -8.54 1.66 -2.50
CA SER A 227 -7.62 2.40 -3.36
C SER A 227 -8.20 3.73 -3.79
N LEU A 228 -7.31 4.68 -4.04
CA LEU A 228 -7.60 5.97 -4.68
C LEU A 228 -8.24 5.82 -6.08
N ILE A 229 -8.22 4.63 -6.68
CA ILE A 229 -8.89 4.35 -7.96
C ILE A 229 -10.42 4.48 -7.85
N HIS A 230 -10.96 4.41 -6.64
CA HIS A 230 -12.39 4.48 -6.37
C HIS A 230 -12.85 5.83 -5.75
N ILE A 231 -11.94 6.79 -5.65
CA ILE A 231 -12.22 8.12 -5.08
C ILE A 231 -12.26 9.17 -6.20
#